data_5665ed9349ea46312975b084d3327a38
#
_entry.id   5665ed9349ea46312975b084d3327a38
#
_cell.length_a   1.000
_cell.length_b   1.000
_cell.length_c   1.000
_cell.angle_alpha   90.00
_cell.angle_beta   90.00
_cell.angle_gamma   90.00
#
_symmetry.space_group_name_H-M   'P 1'
#
loop_
_entity.id
_entity.type
_entity.pdbx_description
1 polymer ?
#
loop_
_entity_poly.entity_id
_entity_poly.type
_entity_poly.pdbx_seq_one_letter_code
_entity_poly.pdbx_strand_id
1 'polypeptide(L)'
;LQVHRMTQDLTARVRRLAAKEPLIGFPPTLVLLSAVDATVSAQAVADSLLRHLAPEGHELVLYDINRFALDAPLVVADAGDLTKHLLADATLPFAVTFVRNLNPDSREVLAEQKPPFTAGFATSTPLAAPWPEDVIALSHVALPFPPDDPLYGRYPPEDPGQVFLGQLAIRGENGVLKLPGNWLLRQRHNPFYEFQQGRILDWLGHDPSAPSADSPVRDGGPG
;
A
#
# COMPACT_ATOMS: atom_id res chain seq x y z
N LEU A 1 18.37 6.32 17.11
CA LEU A 1 18.06 7.44 18.00
C LEU A 1 17.77 8.75 17.24
N GLN A 2 18.53 9.13 16.21
CA GLN A 2 18.30 10.36 15.45
C GLN A 2 16.99 10.34 14.65
N VAL A 3 16.73 9.27 13.88
CA VAL A 3 15.51 9.13 13.08
C VAL A 3 14.26 9.24 13.93
N HIS A 4 14.23 8.55 15.07
CA HIS A 4 13.09 8.61 15.99
C HIS A 4 12.81 10.02 16.51
N ARG A 5 13.85 10.76 16.90
CA ARG A 5 13.69 12.17 17.33
C ARG A 5 13.19 13.06 16.20
N MET A 6 13.76 12.92 14.98
CA MET A 6 13.29 13.66 13.81
C MET A 6 11.82 13.41 13.52
N THR A 7 11.39 12.15 13.60
CA THR A 7 9.97 11.79 13.38
C THR A 7 9.06 12.41 14.43
N GLN A 8 9.46 12.36 15.70
CA GLN A 8 8.71 13.00 16.79
C GLN A 8 8.63 14.52 16.63
N ASP A 9 9.75 15.17 16.31
CA ASP A 9 9.80 16.62 16.09
C ASP A 9 8.95 17.04 14.89
N LEU A 10 9.00 16.28 13.80
CA LEU A 10 8.17 16.51 12.61
C LEU A 10 6.68 16.39 12.94
N THR A 11 6.28 15.31 13.60
CA THR A 11 4.89 15.09 14.03
C THR A 11 4.40 16.22 14.95
N ALA A 12 5.21 16.62 15.92
CA ALA A 12 4.88 17.73 16.80
C ALA A 12 4.77 19.06 16.06
N ARG A 13 5.60 19.27 15.03
CA ARG A 13 5.55 20.47 14.18
C ARG A 13 4.28 20.49 13.32
N VAL A 14 3.93 19.37 12.66
CA VAL A 14 2.69 19.22 11.87
C VAL A 14 1.48 19.55 12.74
N ARG A 15 1.35 18.94 13.91
CA ARG A 15 0.25 19.20 14.86
C ARG A 15 0.16 20.66 15.30
N ARG A 16 1.29 21.30 15.57
CA ARG A 16 1.31 22.72 15.97
C ARG A 16 0.86 23.63 14.83
N LEU A 17 1.32 23.38 13.59
CA LEU A 17 0.95 24.17 12.44
C LEU A 17 -0.54 24.00 12.10
N ALA A 18 -1.04 22.75 12.20
CA ALA A 18 -2.44 22.44 11.92
C ALA A 18 -3.41 22.73 13.09
N ALA A 19 -2.92 23.24 14.23
CA ALA A 19 -3.76 23.46 15.43
C ALA A 19 -4.86 24.50 15.23
N LYS A 20 -4.72 25.40 14.28
CA LYS A 20 -5.70 26.48 13.99
C LYS A 20 -6.49 26.21 12.73
N GLU A 21 -5.82 25.71 11.70
CA GLU A 21 -6.40 25.43 10.39
C GLU A 21 -5.61 24.30 9.70
N PRO A 22 -6.23 23.54 8.79
CA PRO A 22 -5.54 22.52 8.01
C PRO A 22 -4.34 23.10 7.25
N LEU A 23 -3.32 22.30 7.05
CA LEU A 23 -2.13 22.72 6.29
C LEU A 23 -2.45 22.88 4.81
N ILE A 24 -2.44 24.12 4.35
CA ILE A 24 -2.69 24.51 2.96
C ILE A 24 -1.39 24.43 2.16
N GLY A 25 -1.48 24.14 0.85
CA GLY A 25 -0.34 24.13 -0.07
C GLY A 25 0.58 22.94 0.10
N PHE A 26 0.16 21.92 0.84
CA PHE A 26 0.83 20.64 0.83
C PHE A 26 0.49 19.92 -0.49
N PRO A 27 1.46 19.42 -1.26
CA PRO A 27 1.17 18.79 -2.55
C PRO A 27 0.22 17.60 -2.38
N PRO A 28 -0.66 17.33 -3.35
CA PRO A 28 -1.45 16.10 -3.36
C PRO A 28 -0.56 14.91 -3.06
N THR A 29 -1.01 14.03 -2.16
CA THR A 29 -0.16 12.97 -1.61
C THR A 29 -0.89 11.63 -1.70
N LEU A 30 -0.31 10.69 -2.44
CA LEU A 30 -0.73 9.30 -2.50
C LEU A 30 0.17 8.48 -1.58
N VAL A 31 -0.43 7.82 -0.61
CA VAL A 31 0.27 6.92 0.33
C VAL A 31 -0.20 5.50 0.12
N LEU A 32 0.74 4.58 -0.08
CA LEU A 32 0.48 3.15 -0.24
C LEU A 32 1.10 2.41 0.95
N LEU A 33 0.28 1.77 1.77
CA LEU A 33 0.73 1.10 3.00
C LEU A 33 0.01 -0.23 3.23
N SER A 34 0.68 -1.14 3.90
CA SER A 34 0.05 -2.30 4.52
C SER A 34 -0.54 -1.93 5.89
N ALA A 35 -1.70 -2.49 6.22
CA ALA A 35 -2.31 -2.33 7.55
C ALA A 35 -1.40 -2.84 8.68
N VAL A 36 -0.48 -3.75 8.36
CA VAL A 36 0.41 -4.43 9.33
C VAL A 36 1.88 -4.08 9.12
N ASP A 37 2.19 -3.02 8.40
CA ASP A 37 3.58 -2.59 8.19
C ASP A 37 4.27 -2.36 9.56
N ALA A 38 5.35 -3.11 9.79
CA ALA A 38 6.13 -3.04 11.03
C ALA A 38 7.12 -1.85 11.07
N THR A 39 7.27 -1.14 9.96
CA THR A 39 8.22 -0.02 9.82
C THR A 39 7.51 1.32 9.87
N VAL A 40 6.39 1.44 9.16
CA VAL A 40 5.58 2.66 9.07
C VAL A 40 4.16 2.35 9.54
N SER A 41 3.73 2.97 10.61
CA SER A 41 2.38 2.80 11.14
C SER A 41 1.36 3.50 10.25
N ALA A 42 0.45 2.73 9.63
CA ALA A 42 -0.63 3.27 8.82
C ALA A 42 -1.56 4.19 9.64
N GLN A 43 -1.82 3.84 10.91
CA GLN A 43 -2.56 4.70 11.82
C GLN A 43 -1.84 6.03 12.06
N ALA A 44 -0.52 6.00 12.27
CA ALA A 44 0.25 7.23 12.49
C ALA A 44 0.26 8.13 11.24
N VAL A 45 0.31 7.56 10.04
CA VAL A 45 0.21 8.31 8.78
C VAL A 45 -1.18 8.97 8.66
N ALA A 46 -2.25 8.23 8.92
CA ALA A 46 -3.61 8.77 8.88
C ALA A 46 -3.79 9.89 9.92
N ASP A 47 -3.47 9.63 11.20
CA ASP A 47 -3.80 10.51 12.32
C ASP A 47 -2.80 11.63 12.57
N SER A 48 -1.52 11.44 12.20
CA SER A 48 -0.47 12.44 12.49
C SER A 48 0.00 13.22 11.28
N LEU A 49 -0.44 12.84 10.07
CA LEU A 49 -0.12 13.55 8.83
C LEU A 49 -1.40 13.88 8.04
N LEU A 50 -2.04 12.89 7.41
CA LEU A 50 -3.10 13.14 6.42
C LEU A 50 -4.31 13.88 7.01
N ARG A 51 -4.69 13.60 8.25
CA ARG A 51 -5.78 14.29 8.95
C ARG A 51 -5.55 15.80 9.12
N HIS A 52 -4.30 16.22 9.08
CA HIS A 52 -3.90 17.61 9.28
C HIS A 52 -3.73 18.41 7.99
N LEU A 53 -3.84 17.75 6.83
CA LEU A 53 -3.71 18.38 5.52
C LEU A 53 -5.06 18.98 5.07
N ALA A 54 -5.02 20.03 4.29
CA ALA A 54 -6.20 20.53 3.61
C ALA A 54 -6.73 19.49 2.61
N PRO A 55 -8.04 19.46 2.30
CA PRO A 55 -8.64 18.42 1.45
C PRO A 55 -8.29 18.61 -0.04
N GLU A 56 -7.03 18.61 -0.37
CA GLU A 56 -6.49 18.93 -1.70
C GLU A 56 -6.07 17.65 -2.45
N GLY A 57 -6.94 16.64 -2.48
CA GLY A 57 -6.71 15.43 -3.27
C GLY A 57 -5.73 14.43 -2.65
N HIS A 58 -5.67 14.29 -1.34
CA HIS A 58 -4.87 13.26 -0.67
C HIS A 58 -5.58 11.92 -0.64
N GLU A 59 -4.82 10.82 -0.73
CA GLU A 59 -5.33 9.46 -0.65
C GLU A 59 -4.39 8.52 0.11
N LEU A 60 -5.00 7.64 0.92
CA LEU A 60 -4.36 6.50 1.54
C LEU A 60 -4.87 5.21 0.89
N VAL A 61 -4.02 4.48 0.20
CA VAL A 61 -4.28 3.09 -0.23
C VAL A 61 -3.78 2.15 0.85
N LEU A 62 -4.68 1.42 1.47
CA LEU A 62 -4.41 0.53 2.59
C LEU A 62 -4.64 -0.92 2.18
N TYR A 63 -3.56 -1.69 2.09
CA TYR A 63 -3.64 -3.13 1.89
C TYR A 63 -3.93 -3.81 3.23
N ASP A 64 -5.06 -4.50 3.29
CA ASP A 64 -5.46 -5.27 4.48
C ASP A 64 -4.67 -6.59 4.58
N ILE A 65 -4.98 -7.43 5.54
CA ILE A 65 -4.51 -8.82 5.63
C ILE A 65 -5.40 -9.73 4.81
N ASN A 66 -4.90 -10.92 4.49
CA ASN A 66 -5.72 -11.99 3.92
C ASN A 66 -6.75 -12.47 4.96
N ARG A 67 -8.02 -12.15 4.74
CA ARG A 67 -9.11 -12.51 5.65
C ARG A 67 -9.85 -13.79 5.25
N PHE A 68 -9.23 -14.59 4.38
CA PHE A 68 -9.77 -15.90 4.04
C PHE A 68 -9.89 -16.78 5.30
N ALA A 69 -11.04 -17.41 5.51
CA ALA A 69 -11.37 -18.08 6.78
C ALA A 69 -10.39 -19.18 7.18
N LEU A 70 -9.78 -19.88 6.21
CA LEU A 70 -8.78 -20.90 6.48
C LEU A 70 -7.47 -20.33 7.04
N ASP A 71 -7.18 -19.06 6.81
CA ASP A 71 -5.97 -18.40 7.29
C ASP A 71 -6.17 -17.76 8.69
N ALA A 72 -7.42 -17.63 9.13
CA ALA A 72 -7.79 -17.01 10.40
C ALA A 72 -7.06 -17.57 11.64
N PRO A 73 -6.77 -18.89 11.76
CA PRO A 73 -6.02 -19.43 12.90
C PRO A 73 -4.59 -18.89 13.02
N LEU A 74 -4.01 -18.33 11.97
CA LEU A 74 -2.66 -17.77 11.95
C LEU A 74 -2.62 -16.32 12.45
N VAL A 75 -3.76 -15.65 12.52
CA VAL A 75 -3.87 -14.25 12.93
C VAL A 75 -3.93 -14.13 14.45
N VAL A 76 -3.07 -13.30 15.03
CA VAL A 76 -3.00 -13.06 16.49
C VAL A 76 -3.81 -11.83 16.89
N ALA A 77 -3.71 -10.77 16.11
CA ALA A 77 -4.40 -9.51 16.39
C ALA A 77 -5.25 -9.10 15.18
N ASP A 78 -6.41 -8.53 15.44
CA ASP A 78 -7.27 -8.01 14.37
C ASP A 78 -6.76 -6.65 13.90
N ALA A 79 -6.09 -6.63 12.75
CA ALA A 79 -5.74 -5.38 12.06
C ALA A 79 -6.97 -4.59 11.58
N GLY A 80 -8.18 -5.19 11.66
CA GLY A 80 -9.43 -4.61 11.23
C GLY A 80 -9.91 -3.43 12.06
N ASP A 81 -9.36 -3.20 13.25
CA ASP A 81 -9.77 -2.05 14.07
C ASP A 81 -9.38 -0.73 13.38
N LEU A 82 -8.20 -0.64 12.76
CA LEU A 82 -7.82 0.51 11.96
C LEU A 82 -8.76 0.71 10.75
N THR A 83 -9.05 -0.37 10.03
CA THR A 83 -9.96 -0.35 8.87
C THR A 83 -11.36 0.11 9.28
N LYS A 84 -11.90 -0.43 10.37
CA LYS A 84 -13.22 -0.02 10.91
C LYS A 84 -13.22 1.45 11.31
N HIS A 85 -12.17 1.90 12.00
CA HIS A 85 -12.03 3.29 12.42
C HIS A 85 -12.00 4.25 11.23
N LEU A 86 -11.14 4.00 10.25
CA LEU A 86 -11.03 4.85 9.06
C LEU A 86 -12.33 4.84 8.24
N LEU A 87 -13.01 3.69 8.14
CA LEU A 87 -14.27 3.58 7.41
C LEU A 87 -15.41 4.37 8.05
N ALA A 88 -15.51 4.33 9.38
CA ALA A 88 -16.57 4.98 10.11
C ALA A 88 -16.39 6.51 10.25
N ASP A 89 -15.15 6.99 10.15
CA ASP A 89 -14.83 8.40 10.39
C ASP A 89 -15.17 9.29 9.18
N ALA A 90 -16.32 9.97 9.26
CA ALA A 90 -16.78 10.91 8.24
C ALA A 90 -16.04 12.26 8.27
N THR A 91 -15.05 12.46 9.13
CA THR A 91 -14.30 13.73 9.22
C THR A 91 -12.97 13.72 8.49
N LEU A 92 -12.57 12.58 7.91
CA LEU A 92 -11.29 12.45 7.21
C LEU A 92 -11.25 13.35 5.96
N PRO A 93 -10.26 14.25 5.84
CA PRO A 93 -10.12 15.16 4.70
C PRO A 93 -9.45 14.50 3.48
N PHE A 94 -9.22 13.20 3.50
CA PHE A 94 -8.56 12.43 2.44
C PHE A 94 -9.38 11.20 2.07
N ALA A 95 -9.19 10.71 0.85
CA ALA A 95 -9.78 9.45 0.41
C ALA A 95 -9.02 8.25 1.01
N VAL A 96 -9.73 7.15 1.26
CA VAL A 96 -9.12 5.88 1.65
C VAL A 96 -9.57 4.80 0.70
N THR A 97 -8.61 4.11 0.10
CA THR A 97 -8.86 2.92 -0.72
C THR A 97 -8.37 1.69 0.03
N PHE A 98 -9.27 0.76 0.32
CA PHE A 98 -8.96 -0.50 0.98
C PHE A 98 -8.82 -1.60 -0.07
N VAL A 99 -7.68 -2.30 -0.04
CA VAL A 99 -7.45 -3.52 -0.83
C VAL A 99 -7.63 -4.71 0.11
N ARG A 100 -8.75 -5.45 -0.05
CA ARG A 100 -9.15 -6.50 0.88
C ARG A 100 -9.90 -7.65 0.19
N ASN A 101 -10.03 -8.79 0.86
CA ASN A 101 -10.87 -9.90 0.37
C ASN A 101 -12.32 -9.45 0.18
N LEU A 102 -12.98 -9.99 -0.86
CA LEU A 102 -14.40 -9.84 -1.10
C LEU A 102 -15.23 -10.29 0.13
N ASN A 103 -14.89 -11.46 0.68
CA ASN A 103 -15.49 -12.04 1.87
C ASN A 103 -14.56 -13.12 2.47
N PRO A 104 -14.86 -13.68 3.66
CA PRO A 104 -14.05 -14.71 4.29
C PRO A 104 -14.00 -16.06 3.53
N ASP A 105 -14.91 -16.30 2.62
CA ASP A 105 -15.00 -17.56 1.88
C ASP A 105 -14.30 -17.48 0.51
N SER A 106 -13.69 -16.33 0.20
CA SER A 106 -13.03 -16.09 -1.09
C SER A 106 -11.68 -15.40 -0.93
N ARG A 107 -10.75 -15.77 -1.80
CA ARG A 107 -9.47 -15.06 -1.97
C ARG A 107 -9.56 -13.92 -2.99
N GLU A 108 -10.71 -13.74 -3.64
CA GLU A 108 -10.93 -12.59 -4.51
C GLU A 108 -10.75 -11.29 -3.74
N VAL A 109 -10.19 -10.29 -4.40
CA VAL A 109 -9.80 -9.02 -3.80
C VAL A 109 -10.55 -7.88 -4.44
N LEU A 110 -11.00 -6.95 -3.60
CA LEU A 110 -11.63 -5.71 -4.00
C LEU A 110 -10.75 -4.51 -3.61
N ALA A 111 -10.76 -3.49 -4.45
CA ALA A 111 -10.38 -2.13 -4.08
C ALA A 111 -11.66 -1.34 -3.79
N GLU A 112 -11.88 -0.98 -2.54
CA GLU A 112 -13.07 -0.25 -2.09
C GLU A 112 -12.69 1.14 -1.62
N GLN A 113 -13.22 2.16 -2.28
CA GLN A 113 -12.86 3.55 -1.99
C GLN A 113 -13.93 4.25 -1.14
N LYS A 114 -13.45 4.90 -0.10
CA LYS A 114 -14.16 5.83 0.75
C LYS A 114 -13.72 7.26 0.38
N PRO A 115 -14.61 8.13 -0.12
CA PRO A 115 -14.30 9.53 -0.38
C PRO A 115 -14.01 10.33 0.89
N PRO A 116 -13.36 11.49 0.78
CA PRO A 116 -13.23 12.43 1.90
C PRO A 116 -14.60 12.81 2.48
N PHE A 117 -14.64 13.08 3.76
CA PHE A 117 -15.83 13.55 4.50
C PHE A 117 -17.06 12.67 4.37
N THR A 118 -16.89 11.38 4.11
CA THR A 118 -17.99 10.41 4.05
C THR A 118 -17.75 9.26 5.05
N ALA A 119 -18.79 8.51 5.36
CA ALA A 119 -18.67 7.20 5.98
C ALA A 119 -19.04 6.12 4.95
N GLY A 120 -18.42 4.94 5.06
CA GLY A 120 -18.67 3.83 4.15
C GLY A 120 -17.98 3.96 2.79
N PHE A 121 -18.15 2.94 1.96
CA PHE A 121 -17.59 2.88 0.62
C PHE A 121 -18.52 3.51 -0.41
N ALA A 122 -17.95 4.22 -1.37
CA ALA A 122 -18.68 4.75 -2.53
C ALA A 122 -18.48 3.89 -3.77
N THR A 123 -17.33 3.26 -3.93
CA THR A 123 -17.01 2.40 -5.07
C THR A 123 -16.34 1.11 -4.60
N SER A 124 -16.54 0.05 -5.39
CA SER A 124 -15.92 -1.27 -5.18
C SER A 124 -15.54 -1.83 -6.53
N THR A 125 -14.26 -2.12 -6.72
CA THR A 125 -13.71 -2.61 -7.99
C THR A 125 -12.96 -3.92 -7.74
N PRO A 126 -13.32 -5.02 -8.43
CA PRO A 126 -12.56 -6.27 -8.34
C PRO A 126 -11.14 -6.11 -8.89
N LEU A 127 -10.16 -6.71 -8.21
CA LEU A 127 -8.80 -6.85 -8.72
C LEU A 127 -8.67 -8.15 -9.52
N ALA A 128 -7.81 -8.12 -10.55
CA ALA A 128 -7.52 -9.31 -11.35
C ALA A 128 -6.77 -10.39 -10.55
N ALA A 129 -5.90 -9.97 -9.62
CA ALA A 129 -5.12 -10.88 -8.79
C ALA A 129 -5.83 -11.17 -7.46
N PRO A 130 -6.08 -12.45 -7.13
CA PRO A 130 -6.56 -12.84 -5.81
C PRO A 130 -5.42 -12.78 -4.78
N TRP A 131 -5.75 -12.87 -3.48
CA TRP A 131 -4.76 -13.12 -2.43
C TRP A 131 -4.04 -14.45 -2.72
N PRO A 132 -2.70 -14.45 -2.84
CA PRO A 132 -1.94 -15.68 -2.99
C PRO A 132 -2.12 -16.61 -1.79
N GLU A 133 -2.06 -17.93 -2.01
CA GLU A 133 -2.31 -18.93 -0.95
C GLU A 133 -1.31 -18.88 0.20
N ASP A 134 -0.08 -18.50 -0.09
CA ASP A 134 1.04 -18.46 0.84
C ASP A 134 1.27 -17.08 1.48
N VAL A 135 0.38 -16.12 1.22
CA VAL A 135 0.52 -14.72 1.67
C VAL A 135 -0.61 -14.37 2.63
N ILE A 136 -0.26 -14.18 3.89
CA ILE A 136 -1.21 -13.74 4.92
C ILE A 136 -1.30 -12.21 4.95
N ALA A 137 -0.17 -11.53 4.85
CA ALA A 137 -0.12 -10.09 4.90
C ALA A 137 1.08 -9.56 4.12
N LEU A 138 1.04 -8.27 3.78
CA LEU A 138 2.12 -7.57 3.09
C LEU A 138 2.81 -6.64 4.07
N SER A 139 4.09 -6.86 4.37
CA SER A 139 4.84 -5.96 5.23
C SER A 139 5.32 -4.71 4.51
N HIS A 140 5.54 -4.82 3.21
CA HIS A 140 5.95 -3.72 2.34
C HIS A 140 5.20 -3.79 1.02
N VAL A 141 4.35 -2.83 0.77
CA VAL A 141 3.59 -2.75 -0.49
C VAL A 141 4.18 -1.75 -1.48
N ALA A 142 4.98 -0.80 -1.01
CA ALA A 142 5.66 0.16 -1.88
C ALA A 142 6.89 -0.43 -2.58
N LEU A 143 6.97 -1.76 -2.71
CA LEU A 143 8.03 -2.41 -3.47
C LEU A 143 7.72 -2.29 -4.96
N PRO A 144 8.65 -1.77 -5.76
CA PRO A 144 8.45 -1.53 -7.19
C PRO A 144 8.71 -2.78 -8.03
N PHE A 145 8.50 -3.98 -7.50
CA PHE A 145 8.83 -5.23 -8.15
C PHE A 145 7.57 -6.05 -8.41
N PRO A 146 7.29 -6.40 -9.68
CA PRO A 146 6.19 -7.30 -10.01
C PRO A 146 6.50 -8.75 -9.59
N PRO A 147 5.48 -9.64 -9.55
CA PRO A 147 5.68 -11.04 -9.16
C PRO A 147 6.66 -11.83 -10.04
N ASP A 148 6.82 -11.44 -11.28
CA ASP A 148 7.71 -12.06 -12.29
C ASP A 148 9.07 -11.37 -12.41
N ASP A 149 9.41 -10.45 -11.52
CA ASP A 149 10.72 -9.80 -11.51
C ASP A 149 11.84 -10.85 -11.36
N PRO A 150 12.86 -10.83 -12.22
CA PRO A 150 13.88 -11.88 -12.24
C PRO A 150 14.79 -11.88 -11.01
N LEU A 151 14.89 -10.77 -10.27
CA LEU A 151 15.74 -10.65 -9.08
C LEU A 151 14.93 -10.76 -7.77
N TYR A 152 13.76 -10.11 -7.71
CA TYR A 152 12.96 -9.98 -6.49
C TYR A 152 11.58 -10.62 -6.59
N GLY A 153 11.24 -11.28 -7.69
CA GLY A 153 9.95 -11.87 -7.96
C GLY A 153 9.56 -13.02 -7.02
N ARG A 154 8.47 -13.68 -7.36
CA ARG A 154 7.91 -14.78 -6.57
C ARG A 154 8.70 -16.08 -6.73
N TYR A 155 9.19 -16.34 -7.94
CA TYR A 155 9.88 -17.59 -8.27
C TYR A 155 11.29 -17.30 -8.75
N PRO A 156 12.26 -18.19 -8.41
CA PRO A 156 13.60 -18.06 -8.95
C PRO A 156 13.57 -18.21 -10.48
N PRO A 157 14.48 -17.53 -11.18
CA PRO A 157 14.63 -17.69 -12.63
C PRO A 157 15.02 -19.10 -13.01
N GLU A 158 14.74 -19.51 -14.26
CA GLU A 158 15.08 -20.83 -14.78
C GLU A 158 16.61 -21.04 -14.89
N ASP A 159 17.35 -19.96 -15.10
CA ASP A 159 18.83 -20.00 -15.18
C ASP A 159 19.42 -20.10 -13.76
N PRO A 160 20.05 -21.26 -13.38
CA PRO A 160 20.62 -21.45 -12.05
C PRO A 160 21.83 -20.55 -11.75
N GLY A 161 22.40 -19.90 -12.76
CA GLY A 161 23.49 -18.92 -12.61
C GLY A 161 23.01 -17.53 -12.24
N GLN A 162 21.73 -17.25 -12.32
CA GLN A 162 21.15 -15.95 -12.03
C GLN A 162 20.91 -15.74 -10.53
N VAL A 163 21.29 -14.57 -10.02
CA VAL A 163 21.07 -14.22 -8.61
C VAL A 163 19.57 -13.98 -8.38
N PHE A 164 19.01 -14.59 -7.33
CA PHE A 164 17.63 -14.40 -6.91
C PHE A 164 17.57 -13.96 -5.45
N LEU A 165 16.90 -12.87 -5.17
CA LEU A 165 16.80 -12.23 -3.86
C LEU A 165 15.35 -12.11 -3.34
N GLY A 166 14.38 -12.67 -4.06
CA GLY A 166 12.95 -12.50 -3.76
C GLY A 166 12.52 -12.96 -2.38
N GLN A 167 13.22 -13.93 -1.77
CA GLN A 167 12.85 -14.54 -0.50
C GLN A 167 13.91 -14.36 0.61
N LEU A 168 14.88 -13.50 0.46
CA LEU A 168 16.05 -13.43 1.36
C LEU A 168 15.86 -12.62 2.65
N ALA A 169 14.76 -11.94 2.88
CA ALA A 169 14.60 -11.14 4.09
C ALA A 169 13.66 -11.82 5.10
N ILE A 170 14.17 -12.11 6.28
CA ILE A 170 13.39 -12.64 7.40
C ILE A 170 12.94 -11.46 8.25
N ARG A 171 11.63 -11.14 8.25
CA ARG A 171 10.99 -10.21 9.18
C ARG A 171 9.53 -10.56 9.34
N GLY A 172 9.02 -10.49 10.56
CA GLY A 172 7.60 -10.69 10.85
C GLY A 172 6.74 -9.47 10.56
N GLU A 173 5.47 -9.73 10.38
CA GLU A 173 4.41 -8.73 10.37
C GLU A 173 4.07 -8.32 11.81
N ASN A 174 3.77 -7.04 12.03
CA ASN A 174 3.54 -6.52 13.37
C ASN A 174 2.22 -7.07 13.97
N GLY A 175 2.34 -7.97 14.96
CA GLY A 175 1.22 -8.45 15.76
C GLY A 175 0.21 -9.36 15.05
N VAL A 176 0.46 -9.81 13.81
CA VAL A 176 -0.52 -10.55 13.02
C VAL A 176 -0.36 -12.06 13.13
N LEU A 177 0.85 -12.58 13.09
CA LEU A 177 1.10 -14.02 13.02
C LEU A 177 1.49 -14.61 14.36
N LYS A 178 1.01 -15.82 14.64
CA LYS A 178 1.37 -16.61 15.84
C LYS A 178 2.81 -17.15 15.80
N LEU A 179 3.43 -17.15 14.63
CA LEU A 179 4.80 -17.61 14.44
C LEU A 179 5.79 -16.50 14.82
N PRO A 180 6.97 -16.86 15.38
CA PRO A 180 8.02 -15.89 15.60
C PRO A 180 8.40 -15.19 14.29
N GLY A 181 8.49 -13.85 14.31
CA GLY A 181 8.75 -13.05 13.12
C GLY A 181 10.06 -13.37 12.38
N ASN A 182 11.04 -13.97 13.11
CA ASN A 182 12.29 -14.44 12.53
C ASN A 182 12.16 -15.72 11.68
N TRP A 183 11.01 -16.38 11.71
CA TRP A 183 10.72 -17.58 10.90
C TRP A 183 9.98 -17.24 9.61
N LEU A 184 9.56 -16.00 9.44
CA LEU A 184 8.79 -15.55 8.28
C LEU A 184 9.72 -14.98 7.22
N LEU A 185 9.66 -15.53 6.02
CA LEU A 185 10.30 -14.98 4.85
C LEU A 185 9.48 -13.78 4.37
N ARG A 186 10.15 -12.64 4.24
CA ARG A 186 9.54 -11.43 3.72
C ARG A 186 9.54 -11.46 2.20
N GLN A 187 8.37 -11.32 1.63
CA GLN A 187 8.25 -11.13 0.19
C GLN A 187 8.90 -9.81 -0.25
N ARG A 188 9.49 -9.84 -1.43
CA ARG A 188 10.08 -8.66 -2.10
C ARG A 188 9.21 -8.14 -3.22
N HIS A 189 8.34 -8.97 -3.80
CA HIS A 189 7.38 -8.56 -4.82
C HIS A 189 6.05 -8.14 -4.20
N ASN A 190 5.29 -7.35 -4.94
CA ASN A 190 3.91 -7.01 -4.60
C ASN A 190 2.95 -7.86 -5.47
N PRO A 191 2.13 -8.76 -4.89
CA PRO A 191 1.15 -9.54 -5.66
C PRO A 191 0.11 -8.68 -6.38
N PHE A 192 -0.13 -7.46 -5.89
CA PHE A 192 -1.07 -6.48 -6.47
C PHE A 192 -0.34 -5.35 -7.21
N TYR A 193 0.82 -5.67 -7.81
CA TYR A 193 1.65 -4.67 -8.49
C TYR A 193 0.91 -3.94 -9.61
N GLU A 194 0.15 -4.65 -10.44
CA GLU A 194 -0.60 -4.06 -11.55
C GLU A 194 -1.61 -3.02 -11.06
N PHE A 195 -2.34 -3.33 -10.00
CA PHE A 195 -3.25 -2.37 -9.35
C PHE A 195 -2.47 -1.15 -8.82
N GLN A 196 -1.37 -1.38 -8.12
CA GLN A 196 -0.54 -0.31 -7.58
C GLN A 196 0.02 0.59 -8.67
N GLN A 197 0.56 0.01 -9.73
CA GLN A 197 1.11 0.75 -10.87
C GLN A 197 0.02 1.57 -11.56
N GLY A 198 -1.13 0.95 -11.86
CA GLY A 198 -2.27 1.64 -12.44
C GLY A 198 -2.70 2.84 -11.58
N ARG A 199 -2.83 2.63 -10.26
CA ARG A 199 -3.23 3.70 -9.34
C ARG A 199 -2.23 4.86 -9.27
N ILE A 200 -0.92 4.57 -9.35
CA ILE A 200 0.13 5.60 -9.40
C ILE A 200 0.04 6.38 -10.72
N LEU A 201 -0.13 5.69 -11.86
CA LEU A 201 -0.23 6.33 -13.16
C LEU A 201 -1.47 7.23 -13.25
N ASP A 202 -2.62 6.76 -12.80
CA ASP A 202 -3.86 7.54 -12.71
C ASP A 202 -3.66 8.79 -11.85
N TRP A 203 -3.00 8.62 -10.71
CA TRP A 203 -2.68 9.73 -9.79
C TRP A 203 -1.80 10.79 -10.44
N LEU A 204 -0.83 10.37 -11.24
CA LEU A 204 0.06 11.28 -11.97
C LEU A 204 -0.60 11.89 -13.22
N GLY A 205 -1.84 11.53 -13.53
CA GLY A 205 -2.53 11.97 -14.75
C GLY A 205 -1.92 11.36 -16.02
N HIS A 206 -1.30 10.19 -15.92
CA HIS A 206 -0.74 9.50 -17.08
C HIS A 206 -1.86 8.89 -17.92
N ASP A 207 -1.95 9.32 -19.18
CA ASP A 207 -2.82 8.67 -20.17
C ASP A 207 -2.08 7.50 -20.83
N PRO A 208 -2.47 6.23 -20.58
CA PRO A 208 -1.81 5.07 -21.15
C PRO A 208 -1.97 4.98 -22.68
N SER A 209 -2.89 5.76 -23.29
CA SER A 209 -3.04 5.87 -24.74
C SER A 209 -2.15 6.92 -25.38
N ALA A 210 -1.50 7.78 -24.58
CA ALA A 210 -0.58 8.78 -25.10
C ALA A 210 0.72 8.09 -25.59
N PRO A 211 1.24 8.47 -26.79
CA PRO A 211 2.49 7.90 -27.29
C PRO A 211 3.63 8.22 -26.31
N SER A 212 4.41 7.18 -25.92
CA SER A 212 5.53 7.37 -25.02
C SER A 212 6.53 8.37 -25.61
N ALA A 213 6.96 9.35 -24.83
CA ALA A 213 7.94 10.37 -25.23
C ALA A 213 9.34 9.81 -25.62
N ASP A 214 9.53 8.51 -25.44
CA ASP A 214 10.79 7.77 -25.69
C ASP A 214 10.84 7.05 -27.06
N SER A 215 10.01 7.42 -28.02
CA SER A 215 10.21 6.94 -29.37
C SER A 215 11.45 7.63 -29.97
N PRO A 216 12.54 6.90 -30.28
CA PRO A 216 13.72 7.52 -30.87
C PRO A 216 13.31 8.18 -32.19
N VAL A 217 13.59 9.46 -32.30
CA VAL A 217 13.52 10.21 -33.56
C VAL A 217 14.37 9.43 -34.58
N ARG A 218 13.70 8.77 -35.53
CA ARG A 218 14.41 8.23 -36.70
C ARG A 218 14.88 9.44 -37.48
N ASP A 219 16.16 9.75 -37.32
CA ASP A 219 16.89 10.63 -38.23
C ASP A 219 16.78 10.05 -39.62
N GLY A 220 15.89 10.59 -40.41
CA GLY A 220 15.84 10.40 -41.85
C GLY A 220 16.98 11.19 -42.48
N GLY A 221 18.16 10.58 -42.58
CA GLY A 221 19.23 11.12 -43.37
C GLY A 221 18.78 11.18 -44.85
N PRO A 222 19.07 12.28 -45.55
CA PRO A 222 18.82 12.36 -47.00
C PRO A 222 19.83 11.49 -47.74
N GLY A 223 19.31 10.58 -48.62
CA GLY A 223 20.09 9.91 -49.66
C GLY A 223 20.35 10.81 -50.86
#